data_86558ef239210415e5dbd4fbf76e2b5c
#
_entry.id   86558ef239210415e5dbd4fbf76e2b5c
#
_cell.length_a   1.000
_cell.length_b   1.000
_cell.length_c   1.000
_cell.angle_alpha   90.00
_cell.angle_beta   90.00
_cell.angle_gamma   90.00
#
_symmetry.space_group_name_H-M   'P 1'
#
loop_
_entity.id
_entity.type
_entity.pdbx_description
1 polymer ?
#
loop_
_entity_poly.entity_id
_entity_poly.type
_entity_poly.pdbx_seq_one_letter_code
_entity_poly.pdbx_strand_id
1 'polypeptide(L)' 'MEFEKLQEIIAEVLNLEPYDITMEATFVDDLGADSLDIFQIIMGIEEAFDIEIPNDAAEQIVTVGDAAEQIKNALNE' A
#
# COMPACT_ATOMS: atom_id res chain seq x y z
N MET A 1 9.92 7.43 7.38
CA MET A 1 9.70 7.74 5.96
C MET A 1 8.51 6.95 5.47
N GLU A 2 7.71 7.55 4.64
CA GLU A 2 6.46 6.94 4.19
C GLU A 2 6.65 5.61 3.49
N PHE A 3 7.64 5.51 2.62
CA PHE A 3 7.84 4.29 1.86
C PHE A 3 8.23 3.12 2.76
N GLU A 4 9.10 3.36 3.72
CA GLU A 4 9.50 2.30 4.65
C GLU A 4 8.32 1.82 5.48
N LYS A 5 7.50 2.74 5.94
CA LYS A 5 6.29 2.38 6.69
C LYS A 5 5.33 1.58 5.82
N LEU A 6 5.17 1.99 4.57
CA LEU A 6 4.34 1.28 3.62
C LEU A 6 4.86 -0.14 3.38
N GLN A 7 6.17 -0.30 3.22
CA GLN A 7 6.76 -1.62 3.06
C GLN A 7 6.46 -2.52 4.26
N GLU A 8 6.54 -1.97 5.46
CA GLU A 8 6.26 -2.75 6.68
C GLU A 8 4.81 -3.21 6.72
N ILE A 9 3.89 -2.32 6.35
CA ILE A 9 2.46 -2.66 6.33
C ILE A 9 2.19 -3.79 5.35
N ILE A 10 2.70 -3.65 4.13
CA ILE A 10 2.49 -4.65 3.08
C ILE A 10 3.12 -5.98 3.47
N ALA A 11 4.34 -5.92 3.99
CA ALA A 11 5.07 -7.12 4.40
C ALA A 11 4.30 -7.89 5.47
N GLU A 12 3.72 -7.16 6.42
CA GLU A 12 2.95 -7.79 7.50
C GLU A 12 1.69 -8.48 6.98
N VAL A 13 0.94 -7.79 6.11
CA VAL A 13 -0.30 -8.35 5.56
C VAL A 13 -0.01 -9.57 4.69
N LEU A 14 1.02 -9.50 3.85
CA LEU A 14 1.32 -10.54 2.88
C LEU A 14 2.34 -11.56 3.37
N ASN A 15 2.86 -11.37 4.56
CA ASN A 15 3.87 -12.25 5.16
C ASN A 15 5.13 -12.33 4.30
N LEU A 16 5.60 -11.16 3.88
CA LEU A 16 6.81 -11.02 3.06
C LEU A 16 7.84 -10.21 3.82
N GLU A 17 9.05 -10.14 3.27
CA GLU A 17 10.09 -9.30 3.83
C GLU A 17 9.95 -7.88 3.25
N PRO A 18 10.13 -6.84 4.06
CA PRO A 18 9.98 -5.46 3.54
C PRO A 18 10.88 -5.16 2.34
N TYR A 19 12.09 -5.70 2.32
CA TYR A 19 13.02 -5.43 1.22
C TYR A 19 12.61 -6.10 -0.09
N ASP A 20 11.65 -7.03 -0.06
CA ASP A 20 11.12 -7.63 -1.27
C ASP A 20 10.09 -6.75 -1.95
N ILE A 21 9.69 -5.67 -1.29
CA ILE A 21 8.62 -4.81 -1.76
C ILE A 21 9.21 -3.57 -2.38
N THR A 22 9.08 -3.46 -3.71
CA THR A 22 9.62 -2.34 -4.48
C THR A 22 8.49 -1.47 -4.99
N MET A 23 8.83 -0.27 -5.44
CA MET A 23 7.84 0.67 -5.97
C MET A 23 7.14 0.14 -7.22
N GLU A 24 7.86 -0.62 -8.04
CA GLU A 24 7.34 -1.17 -9.28
C GLU A 24 6.52 -2.44 -9.10
N ALA A 25 6.59 -3.06 -7.94
CA ALA A 25 5.88 -4.32 -7.69
C ALA A 25 4.37 -4.11 -7.76
N THR A 26 3.68 -5.00 -8.49
CA THR A 26 2.23 -4.99 -8.51
C THR A 26 1.70 -5.85 -7.37
N PHE A 27 0.61 -5.43 -6.77
CA PHE A 27 0.07 -6.17 -5.63
C PHE A 27 -0.41 -7.55 -6.03
N VAL A 28 -1.13 -7.65 -7.14
CA VAL A 28 -1.72 -8.92 -7.55
C VAL A 28 -0.70 -9.83 -8.21
N ASP A 29 -0.02 -9.35 -9.23
CA ASP A 29 0.86 -10.21 -10.04
C ASP A 29 2.20 -10.49 -9.38
N ASP A 30 2.81 -9.47 -8.78
CA ASP A 30 4.15 -9.64 -8.20
C ASP A 30 4.11 -10.08 -6.75
N LEU A 31 3.18 -9.55 -5.97
CA LEU A 31 3.14 -9.84 -4.54
C LEU A 31 2.09 -10.89 -4.16
N GLY A 32 1.25 -11.28 -5.11
CA GLY A 32 0.28 -12.33 -4.89
C GLY A 32 -0.89 -11.94 -3.99
N ALA A 33 -1.18 -10.65 -3.88
CA ALA A 33 -2.27 -10.17 -3.04
C ALA A 33 -3.62 -10.36 -3.72
N ASP A 34 -4.62 -10.76 -2.96
CA ASP A 34 -5.99 -10.78 -3.46
C ASP A 34 -6.72 -9.51 -2.97
N SER A 35 -8.00 -9.41 -3.30
CA SER A 35 -8.79 -8.22 -2.96
C SER A 35 -8.86 -7.97 -1.46
N LEU A 36 -8.95 -9.03 -0.68
CA LEU A 36 -9.01 -8.89 0.78
C LEU A 36 -7.69 -8.40 1.33
N ASP A 37 -6.58 -8.92 0.80
CA ASP A 37 -5.25 -8.47 1.21
C ASP A 37 -5.06 -6.99 0.92
N ILE A 38 -5.47 -6.57 -0.28
CA ILE A 38 -5.36 -5.16 -0.68
C ILE A 38 -6.19 -4.28 0.26
N PHE A 39 -7.39 -4.72 0.59
CA PHE A 39 -8.26 -3.99 1.51
C PHE A 39 -7.61 -3.84 2.88
N GLN A 40 -7.00 -4.91 3.39
CA GLN A 40 -6.30 -4.88 4.66
C GLN A 40 -5.09 -3.93 4.62
N ILE A 41 -4.36 -3.93 3.51
CA ILE A 41 -3.23 -3.02 3.33
C ILE A 41 -3.72 -1.58 3.37
N ILE A 42 -4.80 -1.27 2.67
CA ILE A 42 -5.36 0.07 2.63
C ILE A 42 -5.79 0.51 4.03
N MET A 43 -6.46 -0.37 4.77
CA MET A 43 -6.86 -0.07 6.14
C MET A 43 -5.65 0.20 7.03
N GLY A 44 -4.59 -0.59 6.86
CA GLY A 44 -3.35 -0.38 7.61
C GLY A 44 -2.71 0.96 7.29
N ILE A 45 -2.73 1.35 6.02
CA ILE A 45 -2.20 2.63 5.59
C ILE A 45 -3.00 3.78 6.21
N GLU A 46 -4.32 3.70 6.16
CA GLU A 46 -5.18 4.74 6.71
C GLU A 46 -4.93 4.93 8.20
N GLU A 47 -4.78 3.83 8.91
CA GLU A 47 -4.54 3.87 10.35
C GLU A 47 -3.14 4.40 10.67
N ALA A 48 -2.14 3.91 9.96
CA ALA A 48 -0.74 4.26 10.24
C ALA A 48 -0.43 5.73 9.94
N PHE A 49 -1.04 6.27 8.90
CA PHE A 49 -0.78 7.65 8.47
C PHE A 49 -1.91 8.62 8.85
N ASP A 50 -2.96 8.12 9.46
CA ASP A 50 -4.12 8.92 9.86
C ASP A 50 -4.69 9.68 8.66
N ILE A 51 -4.95 8.94 7.58
CA ILE A 51 -5.49 9.49 6.34
C ILE A 51 -6.67 8.65 5.88
N GLU A 52 -7.40 9.16 4.89
CA GLU A 52 -8.47 8.41 4.25
C GLU A 52 -8.15 8.23 2.77
N ILE A 53 -8.35 7.01 2.27
CA ILE A 53 -8.19 6.71 0.86
C ILE A 53 -9.58 6.37 0.32
N PRO A 54 -10.18 7.23 -0.53
CA PRO A 54 -11.51 6.94 -1.08
C PRO A 54 -11.50 5.67 -1.92
N ASN A 55 -12.66 5.03 -2.05
CA ASN A 55 -12.77 3.77 -2.79
C ASN A 55 -12.29 3.89 -4.24
N ASP A 56 -12.65 4.99 -4.91
CA ASP A 56 -12.23 5.17 -6.29
C ASP A 56 -10.72 5.35 -6.42
N ALA A 57 -10.08 6.01 -5.46
CA ALA A 57 -8.61 6.09 -5.44
C ALA A 57 -8.00 4.72 -5.15
N ALA A 58 -8.61 3.96 -4.23
CA ALA A 58 -8.12 2.62 -3.90
C ALA A 58 -8.18 1.69 -5.11
N GLU A 59 -9.21 1.82 -5.94
CA GLU A 59 -9.36 1.00 -7.13
C GLU A 59 -8.28 1.25 -8.17
N GLN A 60 -7.63 2.40 -8.11
CA GLN A 60 -6.57 2.76 -9.04
C GLN A 60 -5.18 2.31 -8.58
N ILE A 61 -5.09 1.77 -7.38
CA ILE A 61 -3.82 1.30 -6.84
C ILE A 61 -3.50 -0.07 -7.45
N VAL A 62 -2.49 -0.12 -8.30
CA VAL A 62 -2.02 -1.35 -8.94
C VAL A 62 -0.64 -1.73 -8.42
N THR A 63 0.24 -0.75 -8.28
CA THR A 63 1.61 -0.97 -7.80
C THR A 63 1.80 -0.38 -6.41
N VAL A 64 2.90 -0.77 -5.77
CA VAL A 64 3.29 -0.19 -4.48
C VAL A 64 3.50 1.32 -4.64
N GLY A 65 4.07 1.75 -5.78
CA GLY A 65 4.25 3.17 -6.06
C GLY A 65 2.94 3.93 -6.12
N ASP A 66 1.89 3.30 -6.67
CA ASP A 66 0.56 3.92 -6.69
C ASP A 66 0.05 4.17 -5.27
N ALA A 67 0.27 3.20 -4.38
CA ALA A 67 -0.13 3.36 -2.98
C ALA A 67 0.66 4.47 -2.31
N ALA A 68 1.96 4.52 -2.57
CA ALA A 68 2.82 5.57 -2.01
C ALA A 68 2.37 6.95 -2.47
N GLU A 69 1.96 7.06 -3.74
CA GLU A 69 1.47 8.32 -4.28
C GLU A 69 0.17 8.77 -3.60
N GLN A 70 -0.73 7.82 -3.33
CA GLN A 70 -1.96 8.13 -2.61
C GLN A 70 -1.68 8.64 -1.20
N ILE A 71 -0.71 8.04 -0.53
CA ILE A 71 -0.31 8.50 0.80
C ILE A 71 0.22 9.92 0.72
N LYS A 72 1.09 10.18 -0.24
CA LYS A 72 1.69 11.48 -0.41
C LYS A 72 0.64 12.54 -0.70
N ASN A 73 -0.32 12.24 -1.57
CA ASN A 73 -1.41 13.14 -1.89
C ASN A 73 -2.29 13.42 -0.67
N ALA A 74 -2.60 12.39 0.10
CA ALA A 74 -3.44 12.53 1.29
C ALA A 74 -2.74 13.35 2.38
N LEU A 75 -1.41 13.23 2.46
CA LEU A 75 -0.62 14.02 3.42
C LEU A 75 -0.33 15.42 2.90
N ASN A 76 -0.73 15.70 1.67
CA ASN A 76 -0.56 17.01 1.04
C ASN A 76 0.91 17.41 0.90
N GLU A 77 1.73 16.47 0.49
CA GLU A 77 3.16 16.70 0.27
C GLU A 77 3.48 16.94 -1.19
#